data_630381d43907a5ca1a02106f9a564d96
#
_entry.id   630381d43907a5ca1a02106f9a564d96
#
_cell.length_a   1.000
_cell.length_b   1.000
_cell.length_c   1.000
_cell.angle_alpha   90.00
_cell.angle_beta   90.00
_cell.angle_gamma   90.00
#
_symmetry.space_group_name_H-M   'P 1'
#
loop_
_entity.id
_entity.type
_entity.pdbx_description
1 polymer ?
#
loop_
_entity_poly.entity_id
_entity_poly.type
_entity_poly.pdbx_seq_one_letter_code
_entity_poly.pdbx_strand_id
1 'polypeptide(L)'
;YLARSVNTDAKAGNLNHALQHSDAEFVALFDADHAPMPAFLEETLGFFADPRVAFVQTPQDFYNLDSFQHRHGRNNSLVWSEQSLFFRVIQAGKDRLNSAFFCGSCAVVRRKALDDIGGFATGTVTEDIHTSLRLHKRGWHLLRRGVMKAKVNVALARELAGFVWDLLR
;
A
#
# COMPACT_ATOMS: atom_id res chain seq x y z
N TYR A 1 16.55 -9.73 -6.49
CA TYR A 1 15.41 -10.66 -6.42
C TYR A 1 15.59 -11.60 -5.24
N LEU A 2 14.55 -11.71 -4.40
CA LEU A 2 14.51 -12.62 -3.25
C LEU A 2 13.35 -13.60 -3.46
N ALA A 3 13.61 -14.88 -3.31
CA ALA A 3 12.60 -15.94 -3.35
C ALA A 3 12.65 -16.77 -2.07
N ARG A 4 11.51 -17.28 -1.64
CA ARG A 4 11.42 -18.22 -0.51
C ARG A 4 11.24 -19.64 -1.02
N SER A 5 11.82 -20.60 -0.31
CA SER A 5 11.61 -22.01 -0.58
C SER A 5 10.27 -22.54 -0.01
N VAL A 6 9.75 -21.88 1.03
CA VAL A 6 8.48 -22.24 1.69
C VAL A 6 7.58 -21.04 1.70
N ASN A 7 6.37 -21.20 1.17
CA ASN A 7 5.39 -20.11 1.07
C ASN A 7 4.40 -20.17 2.26
N THR A 8 4.83 -19.69 3.43
CA THR A 8 3.99 -19.52 4.61
C THR A 8 3.58 -18.05 4.77
N ASP A 9 2.42 -17.79 5.37
CA ASP A 9 1.91 -16.44 5.67
C ASP A 9 1.76 -15.52 4.44
N ALA A 10 1.57 -16.09 3.26
CA ALA A 10 1.29 -15.39 2.02
C ALA A 10 2.14 -14.10 1.84
N LYS A 11 1.50 -12.95 1.61
CA LYS A 11 2.16 -11.66 1.41
C LYS A 11 2.96 -11.19 2.64
N ALA A 12 2.38 -11.29 3.84
CA ALA A 12 3.07 -10.88 5.07
C ALA A 12 4.37 -11.66 5.27
N GLY A 13 4.35 -12.97 4.99
CA GLY A 13 5.54 -13.80 5.04
C GLY A 13 6.60 -13.39 4.02
N ASN A 14 6.20 -13.00 2.79
CA ASN A 14 7.15 -12.50 1.77
C ASN A 14 7.79 -11.18 2.24
N LEU A 15 6.98 -10.27 2.77
CA LEU A 15 7.46 -8.98 3.27
C LEU A 15 8.41 -9.17 4.45
N ASN A 16 8.06 -10.00 5.42
CA ASN A 16 8.91 -10.29 6.58
C ASN A 16 10.23 -10.97 6.17
N HIS A 17 10.18 -11.87 5.20
CA HIS A 17 11.39 -12.46 4.65
C HIS A 17 12.29 -11.41 3.98
N ALA A 18 11.72 -10.51 3.18
CA ALA A 18 12.47 -9.43 2.55
C ALA A 18 13.11 -8.49 3.57
N LEU A 19 12.41 -8.20 4.67
CA LEU A 19 12.95 -7.39 5.75
C LEU A 19 14.21 -7.99 6.39
N GLN A 20 14.32 -9.31 6.47
CA GLN A 20 15.52 -9.98 7.02
C GLN A 20 16.75 -9.84 6.12
N HIS A 21 16.57 -9.49 4.85
CA HIS A 21 17.64 -9.36 3.86
C HIS A 21 17.93 -7.91 3.46
N SER A 22 17.42 -6.94 4.22
CA SER A 22 17.61 -5.52 3.97
C SER A 22 17.76 -4.78 5.28
N ASP A 23 18.62 -3.77 5.29
CA ASP A 23 18.86 -2.83 6.38
C ASP A 23 18.34 -1.41 6.06
N ALA A 24 17.57 -1.28 4.97
CA ALA A 24 17.01 -0.01 4.53
C ALA A 24 16.15 0.63 5.63
N GLU A 25 16.32 1.94 5.83
CA GLU A 25 15.55 2.74 6.81
C GLU A 25 14.07 2.83 6.44
N PHE A 26 13.77 2.89 5.14
CA PHE A 26 12.43 2.96 4.60
C PHE A 26 12.21 1.85 3.57
N VAL A 27 11.01 1.34 3.54
CA VAL A 27 10.58 0.27 2.61
C VAL A 27 9.38 0.76 1.81
N ALA A 28 9.51 0.79 0.50
CA ALA A 28 8.40 1.05 -0.41
C ALA A 28 7.71 -0.26 -0.80
N LEU A 29 6.40 -0.29 -0.70
CA LEU A 29 5.58 -1.49 -0.89
C LEU A 29 4.65 -1.32 -2.09
N PHE A 30 4.79 -2.22 -3.05
CA PHE A 30 3.94 -2.30 -4.23
C PHE A 30 3.54 -3.74 -4.51
N ASP A 31 2.31 -3.94 -4.95
CA ASP A 31 1.92 -5.20 -5.57
C ASP A 31 2.54 -5.31 -6.97
N ALA A 32 2.67 -6.53 -7.47
CA ALA A 32 3.36 -6.79 -8.73
C ALA A 32 2.69 -6.13 -9.96
N ASP A 33 1.41 -5.78 -9.83
CA ASP A 33 0.61 -5.10 -10.84
C ASP A 33 0.55 -3.57 -10.66
N HIS A 34 1.30 -3.01 -9.70
CA HIS A 34 1.37 -1.58 -9.46
C HIS A 34 2.56 -0.94 -10.18
N ALA A 35 2.31 0.22 -10.79
CA ALA A 35 3.34 1.07 -11.40
C ALA A 35 3.45 2.39 -10.62
N PRO A 36 4.48 2.57 -9.79
CA PRO A 36 4.66 3.82 -9.05
C PRO A 36 4.96 4.98 -10.00
N MET A 37 4.40 6.15 -9.67
CA MET A 37 4.78 7.39 -10.36
C MET A 37 6.24 7.75 -10.04
N PRO A 38 6.98 8.36 -10.98
CA PRO A 38 8.37 8.77 -10.74
C PRO A 38 8.58 9.60 -9.48
N ALA A 39 7.62 10.49 -9.16
CA ALA A 39 7.68 11.35 -7.97
C ALA A 39 7.25 10.64 -6.66
N PHE A 40 6.97 9.33 -6.66
CA PHE A 40 6.41 8.64 -5.50
C PHE A 40 7.23 8.82 -4.21
N LEU A 41 8.54 8.65 -4.30
CA LEU A 41 9.42 8.80 -3.14
C LEU A 41 9.57 10.27 -2.73
N GLU A 42 9.67 11.18 -3.68
CA GLU A 42 9.76 12.63 -3.41
C GLU A 42 8.53 13.13 -2.65
N GLU A 43 7.35 12.66 -3.04
CA GLU A 43 6.07 13.04 -2.43
C GLU A 43 5.78 12.35 -1.09
N THR A 44 6.51 11.29 -0.74
CA THR A 44 6.23 10.51 0.46
C THR A 44 7.30 10.65 1.54
N LEU A 45 8.57 10.70 1.19
CA LEU A 45 9.66 10.67 2.19
C LEU A 45 9.69 11.88 3.11
N GLY A 46 9.26 13.05 2.64
CA GLY A 46 9.25 14.27 3.45
C GLY A 46 8.40 14.17 4.73
N PHE A 47 7.38 13.30 4.76
CA PHE A 47 6.54 13.10 5.94
C PHE A 47 7.25 12.36 7.08
N PHE A 48 8.29 11.63 6.76
CA PHE A 48 9.10 10.92 7.75
C PHE A 48 10.08 11.83 8.51
N ALA A 49 10.08 13.13 8.25
CA ALA A 49 10.72 14.10 9.13
C ALA A 49 10.13 14.07 10.55
N ASP A 50 8.84 13.74 10.71
CA ASP A 50 8.27 13.38 12.01
C ASP A 50 8.68 11.93 12.36
N PRO A 51 9.48 11.73 13.42
CA PRO A 51 9.95 10.40 13.81
C PRO A 51 8.85 9.46 14.29
N ARG A 52 7.64 9.97 14.57
CA ARG A 52 6.49 9.15 14.97
C ARG A 52 5.74 8.55 13.79
N VAL A 53 6.02 8.99 12.57
CA VAL A 53 5.37 8.47 11.37
C VAL A 53 5.91 7.10 11.02
N ALA A 54 5.04 6.08 11.06
CA ALA A 54 5.35 4.71 10.65
C ALA A 54 5.09 4.46 9.18
N PHE A 55 3.94 4.91 8.70
CA PHE A 55 3.49 4.69 7.33
C PHE A 55 3.04 5.97 6.66
N VAL A 56 3.32 6.06 5.37
CA VAL A 56 2.68 7.00 4.45
C VAL A 56 1.98 6.20 3.36
N GLN A 57 0.65 6.15 3.43
CA GLN A 57 -0.19 5.49 2.45
C GLN A 57 -0.57 6.44 1.32
N THR A 58 -0.33 6.06 0.08
CA THR A 58 -0.82 6.81 -1.09
C THR A 58 -2.09 6.18 -1.66
N PRO A 59 -2.88 6.93 -2.43
CA PRO A 59 -4.02 6.38 -3.14
C PRO A 59 -3.58 5.31 -4.14
N GLN A 60 -4.41 4.29 -4.29
CA GLN A 60 -4.37 3.37 -5.41
C GLN A 60 -5.40 3.86 -6.43
N ASP A 61 -5.00 3.98 -7.68
CA ASP A 61 -5.88 4.39 -8.77
C ASP A 61 -5.69 3.44 -9.96
N PHE A 62 -6.75 3.23 -10.73
CA PHE A 62 -6.68 2.33 -11.87
C PHE A 62 -6.26 3.09 -13.14
N TYR A 63 -5.31 2.54 -13.86
CA TYR A 63 -4.93 3.05 -15.17
C TYR A 63 -6.02 2.74 -16.21
N ASN A 64 -6.59 1.56 -16.14
CA ASN A 64 -7.66 1.11 -17.03
C ASN A 64 -9.02 1.49 -16.43
N LEU A 65 -9.87 2.03 -17.27
CA LEU A 65 -11.26 2.27 -16.92
C LEU A 65 -11.97 0.93 -16.74
N ASP A 66 -12.78 0.81 -15.69
CA ASP A 66 -13.63 -0.34 -15.52
C ASP A 66 -14.82 -0.33 -16.52
N SER A 67 -15.55 -1.44 -16.59
CA SER A 67 -16.67 -1.56 -17.52
C SER A 67 -17.81 -0.58 -17.20
N PHE A 68 -17.92 -0.12 -15.97
CA PHE A 68 -18.92 0.85 -15.55
C PHE A 68 -18.56 2.25 -16.06
N GLN A 69 -17.30 2.64 -15.92
CA GLN A 69 -16.77 3.91 -16.44
C GLN A 69 -16.84 3.95 -17.97
N HIS A 70 -16.58 2.83 -18.65
CA HIS A 70 -16.75 2.72 -20.10
C HIS A 70 -18.20 2.91 -20.57
N ARG A 71 -19.17 2.40 -19.80
CA ARG A 71 -20.61 2.49 -20.17
C ARG A 71 -21.17 3.91 -20.06
N HIS A 72 -20.64 4.73 -19.17
CA HIS A 72 -21.18 6.07 -18.91
C HIS A 72 -20.61 7.16 -19.82
N GLY A 73 -19.80 6.80 -20.80
CA GLY A 73 -19.42 7.66 -21.92
C GLY A 73 -18.40 8.75 -21.59
N ARG A 74 -18.11 9.57 -22.58
CA ARG A 74 -17.03 10.56 -22.62
C ARG A 74 -17.04 11.66 -21.53
N ASN A 75 -18.03 11.76 -20.69
CA ASN A 75 -18.13 12.73 -19.58
C ASN A 75 -17.84 12.08 -18.22
N ASN A 76 -16.69 11.44 -18.09
CA ASN A 76 -16.23 10.73 -16.90
C ASN A 76 -16.01 11.58 -15.62
N SER A 77 -16.27 12.87 -15.66
CA SER A 77 -16.03 13.76 -14.51
C SER A 77 -17.00 13.54 -13.34
N LEU A 78 -18.08 12.80 -13.53
CA LEU A 78 -19.13 12.58 -12.53
C LEU A 78 -19.17 11.15 -11.98
N VAL A 79 -18.42 10.21 -12.55
CA VAL A 79 -18.43 8.80 -12.10
C VAL A 79 -17.16 8.53 -11.30
N TRP A 80 -17.31 8.42 -10.00
CA TRP A 80 -16.23 8.05 -9.11
C TRP A 80 -16.14 6.52 -8.98
N SER A 81 -14.93 5.98 -9.05
CA SER A 81 -14.70 4.60 -8.68
C SER A 81 -14.80 4.42 -7.16
N GLU A 82 -15.09 3.20 -6.69
CA GLU A 82 -15.07 2.88 -5.24
C GLU A 82 -13.72 3.22 -4.62
N GLN A 83 -12.63 3.00 -5.33
CA GLN A 83 -11.28 3.35 -4.91
C GLN A 83 -11.13 4.86 -4.66
N SER A 84 -11.71 5.70 -5.52
CA SER A 84 -11.68 7.15 -5.35
C SER A 84 -12.42 7.58 -4.09
N LEU A 85 -13.59 7.02 -3.81
CA LEU A 85 -14.33 7.30 -2.59
C LEU A 85 -13.53 6.86 -1.35
N PHE A 86 -13.01 5.64 -1.39
CA PHE A 86 -12.25 5.09 -0.28
C PHE A 86 -11.00 5.93 0.04
N PHE A 87 -10.15 6.16 -0.96
CA PHE A 87 -8.88 6.86 -0.71
C PHE A 87 -9.06 8.36 -0.53
N ARG A 88 -9.97 9.02 -1.25
CA ARG A 88 -10.09 10.49 -1.22
C ARG A 88 -10.96 11.00 -0.08
N VAL A 89 -11.92 10.22 0.39
CA VAL A 89 -12.86 10.65 1.42
C VAL A 89 -12.66 9.86 2.71
N ILE A 90 -12.80 8.54 2.67
CA ILE A 90 -12.81 7.71 3.89
C ILE A 90 -11.43 7.72 4.56
N GLN A 91 -10.38 7.36 3.85
CA GLN A 91 -9.03 7.35 4.42
C GLN A 91 -8.55 8.76 4.81
N ALA A 92 -8.92 9.80 4.05
CA ALA A 92 -8.60 11.18 4.40
C ALA A 92 -9.30 11.64 5.68
N GLY A 93 -10.55 11.21 5.90
CA GLY A 93 -11.26 11.44 7.15
C GLY A 93 -10.62 10.71 8.33
N LYS A 94 -10.20 9.47 8.13
CA LYS A 94 -9.51 8.66 9.13
C LYS A 94 -8.14 9.24 9.52
N ASP A 95 -7.42 9.82 8.58
CA ASP A 95 -6.11 10.45 8.83
C ASP A 95 -6.21 11.57 9.87
N ARG A 96 -7.25 12.40 9.78
CA ARG A 96 -7.51 13.47 10.76
C ARG A 96 -7.71 12.97 12.19
N LEU A 97 -8.16 11.74 12.35
CA LEU A 97 -8.40 11.07 13.63
C LEU A 97 -7.27 10.13 14.04
N ASN A 98 -6.13 10.18 13.35
CA ASN A 98 -5.03 9.21 13.48
C ASN A 98 -5.53 7.76 13.45
N SER A 99 -6.47 7.47 12.57
CA SER A 99 -7.06 6.13 12.35
C SER A 99 -6.93 5.65 10.91
N ALA A 100 -6.11 6.32 10.10
CA ALA A 100 -5.69 5.82 8.80
C ALA A 100 -4.98 4.48 8.97
N PHE A 101 -5.07 3.62 7.96
CA PHE A 101 -4.43 2.31 8.00
C PHE A 101 -3.76 1.98 6.67
N PHE A 102 -2.81 1.07 6.72
CA PHE A 102 -2.13 0.50 5.58
C PHE A 102 -3.10 -0.34 4.76
N CYS A 103 -3.08 -0.17 3.45
CA CYS A 103 -3.99 -0.83 2.51
C CYS A 103 -3.27 -1.89 1.66
N GLY A 104 -2.26 -2.52 2.22
CA GLY A 104 -1.54 -3.63 1.61
C GLY A 104 -0.48 -3.23 0.58
N SER A 105 -0.62 -2.09 -0.09
CA SER A 105 0.27 -1.66 -1.17
C SER A 105 0.30 -0.14 -1.32
N CYS A 106 1.17 0.37 -2.20
CA CYS A 106 1.33 1.80 -2.50
C CYS A 106 1.62 2.64 -1.26
N ALA A 107 2.52 2.16 -0.42
CA ALA A 107 2.92 2.81 0.82
C ALA A 107 4.43 2.82 1.00
N VAL A 108 4.91 3.80 1.76
CA VAL A 108 6.26 3.81 2.32
C VAL A 108 6.15 3.55 3.81
N VAL A 109 7.04 2.73 4.34
CA VAL A 109 7.07 2.29 5.74
C VAL A 109 8.42 2.60 6.35
N ARG A 110 8.43 3.11 7.58
CA ARG A 110 9.62 3.22 8.40
C ARG A 110 9.99 1.85 8.97
N ARG A 111 11.17 1.34 8.65
CA ARG A 111 11.67 0.05 9.14
C ARG A 111 11.60 -0.08 10.66
N LYS A 112 12.05 0.93 11.38
CA LYS A 112 12.02 0.95 12.85
C LYS A 112 10.63 0.71 13.43
N ALA A 113 9.58 1.19 12.77
CA ALA A 113 8.21 0.98 13.22
C ALA A 113 7.78 -0.48 13.07
N LEU A 114 8.19 -1.14 11.99
CA LEU A 114 7.96 -2.58 11.81
C LEU A 114 8.76 -3.40 12.83
N ASP A 115 10.01 -3.06 13.06
CA ASP A 115 10.85 -3.76 14.04
C ASP A 115 10.25 -3.69 15.45
N ASP A 116 9.67 -2.54 15.84
CA ASP A 116 9.02 -2.34 17.14
C ASP A 116 7.80 -3.24 17.36
N ILE A 117 7.14 -3.68 16.30
CA ILE A 117 6.00 -4.59 16.36
C ILE A 117 6.32 -6.03 15.93
N GLY A 118 7.58 -6.32 15.59
CA GLY A 118 8.04 -7.64 15.14
C GLY A 118 7.66 -7.98 13.69
N GLY A 119 7.60 -6.97 12.81
CA GLY A 119 7.32 -7.13 11.38
C GLY A 119 5.83 -7.01 11.03
N PHE A 120 5.51 -7.36 9.79
CA PHE A 120 4.13 -7.43 9.31
C PHE A 120 3.38 -8.54 10.03
N ALA A 121 2.13 -8.27 10.39
CA ALA A 121 1.30 -9.24 11.10
C ALA A 121 1.03 -10.47 10.24
N THR A 122 1.18 -11.65 10.84
CA THR A 122 0.84 -12.96 10.26
C THR A 122 -0.37 -13.56 10.96
N GLY A 123 -0.93 -14.60 10.40
CA GLY A 123 -2.05 -15.33 11.01
C GLY A 123 -3.43 -14.69 10.80
N THR A 124 -3.53 -13.62 9.98
CA THR A 124 -4.80 -13.02 9.55
C THR A 124 -4.81 -12.79 8.06
N VAL A 125 -6.00 -12.86 7.45
CA VAL A 125 -6.17 -12.61 6.00
C VAL A 125 -5.96 -11.14 5.66
N THR A 126 -6.24 -10.23 6.60
CA THR A 126 -6.07 -8.78 6.46
C THR A 126 -4.83 -8.32 7.23
N GLU A 127 -3.67 -8.76 6.77
CA GLU A 127 -2.38 -8.47 7.41
C GLU A 127 -2.07 -6.98 7.50
N ASP A 128 -2.56 -6.21 6.54
CA ASP A 128 -2.41 -4.76 6.44
C ASP A 128 -3.14 -4.01 7.58
N ILE A 129 -4.43 -4.34 7.79
CA ILE A 129 -5.22 -3.77 8.89
C ILE A 129 -4.64 -4.21 10.22
N HIS A 130 -4.30 -5.48 10.36
CA HIS A 130 -3.73 -6.02 11.61
C HIS A 130 -2.38 -5.36 11.94
N THR A 131 -1.50 -5.20 10.96
CA THR A 131 -0.23 -4.46 11.12
C THR A 131 -0.48 -3.03 11.57
N SER A 132 -1.44 -2.35 10.94
CA SER A 132 -1.81 -0.98 11.28
C SER A 132 -2.30 -0.86 12.73
N LEU A 133 -3.15 -1.78 13.19
CA LEU A 133 -3.63 -1.81 14.56
C LEU A 133 -2.50 -2.03 15.58
N ARG A 134 -1.52 -2.88 15.26
CA ARG A 134 -0.34 -3.09 16.10
C ARG A 134 0.50 -1.82 16.21
N LEU A 135 0.70 -1.10 15.11
CA LEU A 135 1.41 0.18 15.09
C LEU A 135 0.68 1.25 15.90
N HIS A 136 -0.64 1.41 15.71
CA HIS A 136 -1.43 2.37 16.49
C HIS A 136 -1.38 2.06 17.99
N LYS A 137 -1.44 0.79 18.40
CA LYS A 137 -1.30 0.39 19.80
C LYS A 137 0.06 0.76 20.43
N ARG A 138 1.10 0.89 19.60
CA ARG A 138 2.43 1.34 20.01
C ARG A 138 2.61 2.87 19.93
N GLY A 139 1.56 3.60 19.54
CA GLY A 139 1.59 5.06 19.44
C GLY A 139 2.20 5.58 18.14
N TRP A 140 2.42 4.74 17.15
CA TRP A 140 2.86 5.16 15.83
C TRP A 140 1.75 5.89 15.07
N HIS A 141 2.14 6.85 14.25
CA HIS A 141 1.23 7.56 13.38
C HIS A 141 1.25 6.96 11.98
N LEU A 142 0.09 6.69 11.42
CA LEU A 142 -0.10 6.28 10.05
C LEU A 142 -0.74 7.44 9.29
N LEU A 143 0.00 8.01 8.36
CA LEU A 143 -0.49 9.12 7.56
C LEU A 143 -1.05 8.60 6.25
N ARG A 144 -2.19 9.14 5.89
CA ARG A 144 -2.68 9.08 4.54
C ARG A 144 -2.49 10.43 3.88
N ARG A 145 -1.62 10.51 2.91
CA ARG A 145 -1.56 11.67 2.04
C ARG A 145 -2.17 11.31 0.70
N GLY A 146 -3.40 11.77 0.53
CA GLY A 146 -3.95 11.92 -0.76
C GLY A 146 -3.82 13.34 -1.07
N VAL A 147 -2.84 13.68 -1.76
CA VAL A 147 -2.94 14.76 -2.61
C VAL A 147 -2.14 14.65 -3.76
N MET A 148 -2.86 15.01 -4.71
CA MET A 148 -2.36 15.74 -5.83
C MET A 148 -1.23 15.03 -6.53
N LYS A 149 -1.60 14.29 -7.54
CA LYS A 149 -0.74 13.90 -8.68
C LYS A 149 0.17 12.68 -8.55
N ALA A 150 0.30 12.04 -7.42
CA ALA A 150 0.83 10.68 -7.44
C ALA A 150 -0.31 9.71 -7.78
N LYS A 151 -0.69 9.65 -9.03
CA LYS A 151 -1.47 8.54 -9.55
C LYS A 151 -0.55 7.34 -9.56
N VAL A 152 -0.69 6.47 -8.60
CA VAL A 152 -0.13 5.13 -8.72
C VAL A 152 -1.01 4.42 -9.73
N ASN A 153 -0.50 4.28 -10.93
CA ASN A 153 -1.21 3.58 -11.98
C ASN A 153 -1.05 2.08 -11.73
N VAL A 154 -2.15 1.39 -11.58
CA VAL A 154 -2.17 -0.07 -11.63
C VAL A 154 -1.96 -0.45 -13.08
N ALA A 155 -0.83 -1.04 -13.38
CA ALA A 155 -0.56 -1.55 -14.70
C ALA A 155 -1.42 -2.79 -14.97
N LEU A 156 -1.70 -3.03 -16.20
CA LEU A 156 -2.53 -4.00 -16.90
C LEU A 156 -2.43 -5.48 -16.47
N ALA A 157 -2.00 -5.79 -15.28
CA ALA A 157 -1.51 -7.10 -14.92
C ALA A 157 -2.45 -7.95 -14.04
N ARG A 158 -3.74 -7.59 -13.94
CA ARG A 158 -4.67 -8.47 -13.22
C ARG A 158 -4.78 -9.86 -13.87
N GLU A 159 -4.61 -9.93 -15.19
CA GLU A 159 -4.54 -11.20 -15.92
C GLU A 159 -3.14 -11.83 -15.89
N LEU A 160 -2.08 -10.99 -15.91
CA LEU A 160 -0.70 -11.48 -15.84
C LEU A 160 -0.28 -11.92 -14.42
N ALA A 161 -0.79 -11.30 -13.37
CA ALA A 161 -0.50 -11.71 -11.99
C ALA A 161 -1.07 -13.10 -11.68
N GLY A 162 -2.24 -13.44 -12.21
CA GLY A 162 -2.77 -14.81 -12.17
C GLY A 162 -1.85 -15.80 -12.89
N PHE A 163 -1.31 -15.39 -14.03
CA PHE A 163 -0.42 -16.24 -14.84
C PHE A 163 0.98 -16.41 -14.21
N VAL A 164 1.53 -15.37 -13.62
CA VAL A 164 2.82 -15.44 -12.91
C VAL A 164 2.69 -16.23 -11.62
N TRP A 165 1.57 -16.13 -10.91
CA TRP A 165 1.29 -16.92 -9.73
C TRP A 165 1.19 -18.44 -10.03
N ASP A 166 0.58 -18.81 -11.15
CA ASP A 166 0.47 -20.20 -11.58
C ASP A 166 1.79 -20.79 -12.11
N LEU A 167 2.69 -19.95 -12.64
CA LEU A 167 4.02 -20.36 -13.10
C LEU A 167 5.03 -20.50 -11.95
N LEU A 168 4.74 -19.95 -10.76
CA LEU A 168 5.61 -19.99 -9.59
C LEU A 168 5.15 -21.04 -8.55
N ARG A 169 4.15 -21.84 -8.88
CA ARG A 169 3.78 -23.05 -8.16
C ARG A 169 4.59 -24.23 -8.68
#